data_fcc6cd90d1288fd7d9b800d9bab79d1c
#
_entry.id   fcc6cd90d1288fd7d9b800d9bab79d1c
#
_cell.length_a   1.000
_cell.length_b   1.000
_cell.length_c   1.000
_cell.angle_alpha   90.00
_cell.angle_beta   90.00
_cell.angle_gamma   90.00
#
_symmetry.space_group_name_H-M   'P 1'
#
loop_
_entity.id
_entity.type
_entity.pdbx_description
1 polymer ?
#
loop_
_entity_poly.entity_id
_entity_poly.type
_entity_poly.pdbx_seq_one_letter_code
_entity_poly.pdbx_strand_id
1 'polypeptide(L)'
;RRFYGLSTFQGLNSNGTLQISTINAKTHQFNNIVRFNRKFNRRHRVNAMVGLTYDVRDVENSIYAVEDFLTMQFTTNQPAYGNVVTRPLTYVKADQQIFSMLGRVNYTFDNKYILTATVRRDGVSKFANNNQYGVFPSVAFAWNAGNERFIQNLDIFESLKFRAGWGQIGNHGI
;
A
#
# COMPACT_ATOMS: atom_id res chain seq x y z
N ARG A 1 -23.46 6.32 -10.04
CA ARG A 1 -24.92 6.27 -10.33
C ARG A 1 -25.17 5.32 -11.49
N ARG A 2 -26.16 4.44 -11.37
CA ARG A 2 -26.60 3.55 -12.43
C ARG A 2 -28.11 3.68 -12.55
N PHE A 3 -28.60 3.87 -13.77
CA PHE A 3 -30.02 3.89 -14.08
C PHE A 3 -30.35 2.83 -15.13
N TYR A 4 -31.37 2.05 -14.87
CA TYR A 4 -31.88 1.03 -15.77
C TYR A 4 -33.30 1.48 -16.19
N GLY A 5 -33.43 2.02 -17.43
CA GLY A 5 -34.69 2.46 -18.00
C GLY A 5 -35.49 1.31 -18.61
N LEU A 6 -36.68 1.62 -19.12
CA LEU A 6 -37.62 0.65 -19.67
C LEU A 6 -37.09 -0.16 -20.88
N SER A 7 -35.98 0.28 -21.49
CA SER A 7 -35.32 -0.47 -22.58
C SER A 7 -34.44 -1.63 -22.07
N THR A 8 -34.26 -1.76 -20.76
CA THR A 8 -33.47 -2.83 -20.13
C THR A 8 -34.40 -3.83 -19.45
N PHE A 9 -34.00 -5.11 -19.38
CA PHE A 9 -34.77 -6.14 -18.69
C PHE A 9 -35.06 -5.80 -17.22
N GLN A 10 -34.06 -5.25 -16.51
CA GLN A 10 -34.22 -4.82 -15.13
C GLN A 10 -35.20 -3.63 -15.00
N GLY A 11 -35.02 -2.61 -15.82
CA GLY A 11 -35.87 -1.43 -15.75
C GLY A 11 -37.30 -1.66 -16.24
N LEU A 12 -37.52 -2.63 -17.14
CA LEU A 12 -38.85 -3.00 -17.59
C LEU A 12 -39.68 -3.62 -16.46
N ASN A 13 -39.07 -4.50 -15.65
CA ASN A 13 -39.76 -5.20 -14.57
C ASN A 13 -40.07 -4.31 -13.36
N SER A 14 -39.27 -3.26 -13.17
CA SER A 14 -39.37 -2.38 -12.01
C SER A 14 -39.84 -0.97 -12.35
N ASN A 15 -40.32 -0.73 -13.56
CA ASN A 15 -40.68 0.61 -14.05
C ASN A 15 -39.58 1.65 -13.84
N GLY A 16 -38.33 1.23 -14.13
CA GLY A 16 -37.10 2.00 -13.92
C GLY A 16 -36.47 1.77 -12.55
N THR A 17 -35.16 1.57 -12.54
CA THR A 17 -34.35 1.42 -11.31
C THR A 17 -33.21 2.42 -11.31
N LEU A 18 -33.06 3.19 -10.24
CA LEU A 18 -31.91 4.06 -10.01
C LEU A 18 -31.13 3.57 -8.78
N GLN A 19 -29.86 3.28 -8.97
CA GLN A 19 -28.92 3.00 -7.88
C GLN A 19 -27.85 4.10 -7.82
N ILE A 20 -27.70 4.68 -6.64
CA ILE A 20 -26.64 5.65 -6.32
C ILE A 20 -25.70 4.98 -5.33
N SER A 21 -24.43 4.88 -5.70
CA SER A 21 -23.35 4.45 -4.80
C SER A 21 -22.31 5.55 -4.75
N THR A 22 -21.95 5.96 -3.55
CA THR A 22 -20.91 6.97 -3.29
C THR A 22 -19.85 6.35 -2.39
N ILE A 23 -18.60 6.36 -2.85
CA ILE A 23 -17.45 5.90 -2.08
C ILE A 23 -16.54 7.10 -1.86
N ASN A 24 -16.37 7.48 -0.61
CA ASN A 24 -15.41 8.49 -0.18
C ASN A 24 -14.24 7.78 0.51
N ALA A 25 -13.03 7.90 -0.03
CA ALA A 25 -11.83 7.38 0.57
C ALA A 25 -10.89 8.54 0.90
N LYS A 26 -10.49 8.65 2.18
CA LYS A 26 -9.50 9.60 2.65
C LYS A 26 -8.30 8.84 3.19
N THR A 27 -7.11 9.21 2.75
CA THR A 27 -5.86 8.62 3.25
C THR A 27 -4.97 9.73 3.77
N HIS A 28 -4.56 9.61 5.02
CA HIS A 28 -3.58 10.47 5.66
C HIS A 28 -2.32 9.66 5.92
N GLN A 29 -1.19 10.17 5.45
CA GLN A 29 0.10 9.50 5.62
C GLN A 29 1.09 10.46 6.27
N PHE A 30 1.75 9.99 7.33
CA PHE A 30 2.76 10.72 8.05
C PHE A 30 4.06 9.90 8.07
N ASN A 31 5.12 10.43 7.44
CA ASN A 31 6.40 9.77 7.30
C ASN A 31 7.52 10.62 7.91
N ASN A 32 8.28 10.02 8.82
CA ASN A 32 9.49 10.61 9.37
C ASN A 32 10.67 9.69 9.12
N ILE A 33 11.74 10.23 8.59
CA ILE A 33 12.94 9.47 8.28
C ILE A 33 14.16 10.25 8.75
N VAL A 34 14.96 9.61 9.60
CA VAL A 34 16.28 10.09 10.01
C VAL A 34 17.34 9.27 9.32
N ARG A 35 18.30 9.93 8.69
CA ARG A 35 19.41 9.29 7.98
C ARG A 35 20.73 9.73 8.57
N PHE A 36 21.61 8.76 8.76
CA PHE A 36 22.98 8.97 9.16
C PHE A 36 23.92 8.40 8.12
N ASN A 37 24.82 9.22 7.58
CA ASN A 37 25.80 8.84 6.59
C ASN A 37 27.17 9.26 7.06
N ARG A 38 28.08 8.30 7.22
CA ARG A 38 29.44 8.60 7.63
C ARG A 38 30.46 7.69 6.95
N LYS A 39 31.57 8.27 6.57
CA LYS A 39 32.75 7.57 6.04
C LYS A 39 33.86 7.64 7.08
N PHE A 40 34.39 6.49 7.48
CA PHE A 40 35.48 6.36 8.43
C PHE A 40 36.71 5.84 7.70
N ASN A 41 37.84 6.38 8.00
CA ASN A 41 39.15 5.86 7.56
C ASN A 41 39.22 5.51 6.05
N ARG A 42 38.57 6.29 5.18
CA ARG A 42 38.45 6.14 3.72
C ARG A 42 37.90 4.80 3.22
N ARG A 43 37.97 3.72 4.02
CA ARG A 43 37.56 2.36 3.63
C ARG A 43 36.18 1.96 4.17
N HIS A 44 35.73 2.53 5.26
CA HIS A 44 34.50 2.17 5.93
C HIS A 44 33.43 3.22 5.64
N ARG A 45 32.28 2.81 5.08
CA ARG A 45 31.13 3.67 4.88
C ARG A 45 29.92 3.05 5.58
N VAL A 46 29.29 3.81 6.47
CA VAL A 46 28.07 3.42 7.17
C VAL A 46 26.95 4.36 6.73
N ASN A 47 25.85 3.79 6.25
CA ASN A 47 24.60 4.49 5.99
C ASN A 47 23.54 3.84 6.88
N ALA A 48 23.04 4.54 7.86
CA ALA A 48 21.96 4.09 8.73
C ALA A 48 20.70 4.93 8.49
N MET A 49 19.55 4.31 8.62
CA MET A 49 18.26 4.96 8.47
C MET A 49 17.28 4.38 9.47
N VAL A 50 16.53 5.26 10.13
CA VAL A 50 15.37 4.92 10.95
C VAL A 50 14.18 5.69 10.40
N GLY A 51 13.07 5.00 10.19
CA GLY A 51 11.83 5.56 9.67
C GLY A 51 10.64 5.19 10.54
N LEU A 52 9.71 6.12 10.67
CA LEU A 52 8.39 5.93 11.27
C LEU A 52 7.34 6.33 10.24
N THR A 53 6.38 5.47 10.00
CA THR A 53 5.25 5.72 9.11
C THR A 53 3.96 5.47 9.87
N TYR A 54 3.01 6.39 9.73
CA TYR A 54 1.65 6.24 10.23
C TYR A 54 0.67 6.56 9.12
N ASP A 55 -0.11 5.55 8.73
CA ASP A 55 -1.11 5.64 7.67
C ASP A 55 -2.50 5.45 8.26
N VAL A 56 -3.41 6.36 7.97
CA VAL A 56 -4.83 6.27 8.30
C VAL A 56 -5.63 6.29 7.02
N ARG A 57 -6.46 5.29 6.82
CA ARG A 57 -7.37 5.21 5.68
C ARG A 57 -8.81 5.07 6.16
N ASP A 58 -9.61 6.09 5.90
CA ASP A 58 -11.04 6.12 6.14
C ASP A 58 -11.77 5.86 4.82
N VAL A 59 -12.65 4.89 4.78
CA VAL A 59 -13.50 4.59 3.62
C VAL A 59 -14.95 4.63 4.05
N GLU A 60 -15.70 5.54 3.45
CA GLU A 60 -17.14 5.68 3.64
C GLU A 60 -17.85 5.23 2.35
N ASN A 61 -18.73 4.26 2.48
CA ASN A 61 -19.55 3.78 1.37
C ASN A 61 -21.02 4.00 1.70
N SER A 62 -21.73 4.70 0.82
CA SER A 62 -23.16 4.89 0.91
C SER A 62 -23.85 4.36 -0.36
N ILE A 63 -24.92 3.61 -0.19
CA ILE A 63 -25.71 3.04 -1.27
C ILE A 63 -27.18 3.38 -1.02
N TYR A 64 -27.84 3.80 -2.10
CA TYR A 64 -29.27 4.09 -2.12
C TYR A 64 -29.86 3.60 -3.45
N ALA A 65 -31.02 2.95 -3.42
CA ALA A 65 -31.69 2.51 -4.63
C ALA A 65 -33.21 2.71 -4.55
N VAL A 66 -33.77 3.18 -5.65
CA VAL A 66 -35.22 3.41 -5.83
C VAL A 66 -35.69 2.85 -7.14
N GLU A 67 -36.95 2.46 -7.19
CA GLU A 67 -37.64 1.93 -8.34
C GLU A 67 -39.01 2.60 -8.53
N ASP A 68 -39.68 2.24 -9.62
CA ASP A 68 -41.04 2.70 -9.98
C ASP A 68 -41.07 4.22 -10.17
N PHE A 69 -40.51 4.66 -11.28
CA PHE A 69 -40.49 6.07 -11.65
C PHE A 69 -41.76 6.48 -12.40
N LEU A 70 -42.43 7.53 -11.92
CA LEU A 70 -43.58 8.14 -12.55
C LEU A 70 -43.26 8.69 -13.95
N THR A 71 -42.03 9.08 -14.19
CA THR A 71 -41.55 9.62 -15.47
C THR A 71 -40.09 9.29 -15.71
N MET A 72 -39.72 9.01 -16.95
CA MET A 72 -38.34 8.73 -17.35
C MET A 72 -37.51 9.98 -17.67
N GLN A 73 -38.08 11.17 -17.56
CA GLN A 73 -37.39 12.41 -17.95
C GLN A 73 -36.29 12.87 -16.92
N PHE A 74 -36.44 12.51 -15.65
CA PHE A 74 -35.59 13.03 -14.59
C PHE A 74 -34.78 11.95 -13.82
N THR A 75 -34.66 10.79 -14.40
CA THR A 75 -34.30 9.52 -13.77
C THR A 75 -32.92 9.47 -13.12
N THR A 76 -31.89 10.15 -13.66
CA THR A 76 -30.51 10.03 -13.14
C THR A 76 -30.19 11.03 -12.05
N ASN A 77 -30.93 12.12 -11.94
CA ASN A 77 -30.62 13.24 -11.07
C ASN A 77 -31.63 13.44 -9.92
N GLN A 78 -32.79 12.77 -10.00
CA GLN A 78 -33.87 12.99 -9.07
C GLN A 78 -34.42 11.67 -8.49
N PRO A 79 -33.74 11.08 -7.50
CA PRO A 79 -34.19 9.84 -6.86
C PRO A 79 -35.55 9.98 -6.16
N ALA A 80 -35.97 11.20 -5.85
CA ALA A 80 -37.24 11.47 -5.20
C ALA A 80 -38.49 11.11 -6.07
N TYR A 81 -38.33 10.92 -7.39
CA TYR A 81 -39.39 10.50 -8.26
C TYR A 81 -39.59 8.97 -8.33
N GLY A 82 -38.78 8.19 -7.66
CA GLY A 82 -39.00 6.76 -7.47
C GLY A 82 -39.95 6.53 -6.31
N ASN A 83 -41.03 5.79 -6.56
CA ASN A 83 -42.07 5.52 -5.53
C ASN A 83 -41.66 4.46 -4.52
N VAL A 84 -40.80 3.52 -4.93
CA VAL A 84 -40.39 2.37 -4.10
C VAL A 84 -38.91 2.46 -3.77
N VAL A 85 -38.59 2.57 -2.48
CA VAL A 85 -37.22 2.48 -1.99
C VAL A 85 -36.85 1.00 -1.82
N THR A 86 -36.10 0.44 -2.76
CA THR A 86 -35.67 -0.95 -2.73
C THR A 86 -34.42 -1.15 -1.87
N ARG A 87 -33.58 -0.12 -1.76
CA ARG A 87 -32.45 -0.09 -0.82
C ARG A 87 -32.42 1.27 -0.13
N PRO A 88 -32.79 1.34 1.16
CA PRO A 88 -32.66 2.57 1.93
C PRO A 88 -31.20 2.97 2.01
N LEU A 89 -30.93 4.23 2.29
CA LEU A 89 -29.58 4.75 2.43
C LEU A 89 -28.83 3.94 3.49
N THR A 90 -27.85 3.17 3.03
CA THR A 90 -26.97 2.38 3.87
C THR A 90 -25.62 3.05 3.91
N TYR A 91 -25.09 3.27 5.09
CA TYR A 91 -23.78 3.87 5.33
C TYR A 91 -22.88 2.86 6.02
N VAL A 92 -21.73 2.61 5.42
CA VAL A 92 -20.69 1.74 6.00
C VAL A 92 -19.39 2.53 6.08
N LYS A 93 -18.82 2.58 7.26
CA LYS A 93 -17.52 3.18 7.51
C LYS A 93 -16.51 2.08 7.84
N ALA A 94 -15.39 2.09 7.15
CA ALA A 94 -14.28 1.20 7.41
C ALA A 94 -13.00 2.03 7.64
N ASP A 95 -12.42 1.91 8.84
CA ASP A 95 -11.21 2.59 9.23
C ASP A 95 -10.06 1.58 9.28
N GLN A 96 -8.92 1.96 8.75
CA GLN A 96 -7.70 1.17 8.82
C GLN A 96 -6.54 2.07 9.24
N GLN A 97 -5.83 1.66 10.27
CA GLN A 97 -4.62 2.34 10.72
C GLN A 97 -3.44 1.39 10.62
N ILE A 98 -2.33 1.88 10.07
CA ILE A 98 -1.08 1.13 9.95
C ILE A 98 0.02 1.97 10.57
N PHE A 99 0.72 1.41 11.52
CA PHE A 99 1.92 2.00 12.11
C PHE A 99 3.13 1.14 11.78
N SER A 100 4.13 1.71 11.14
CA SER A 100 5.34 1.00 10.72
C SER A 100 6.60 1.67 11.27
N MET A 101 7.52 0.86 11.75
CA MET A 101 8.88 1.27 12.11
C MET A 101 9.87 0.55 11.22
N LEU A 102 10.83 1.28 10.68
CA LEU A 102 11.88 0.74 9.80
C LEU A 102 13.25 1.14 10.34
N GLY A 103 14.12 0.16 10.52
CA GLY A 103 15.55 0.35 10.73
C GLY A 103 16.35 -0.30 9.61
N ARG A 104 17.31 0.42 9.02
CA ARG A 104 18.22 -0.13 8.00
C ARG A 104 19.63 0.37 8.24
N VAL A 105 20.58 -0.54 8.10
CA VAL A 105 22.00 -0.25 8.11
C VAL A 105 22.65 -0.85 6.87
N ASN A 106 23.37 -0.01 6.13
CA ASN A 106 24.24 -0.43 5.02
C ASN A 106 25.68 -0.16 5.44
N TYR A 107 26.49 -1.19 5.49
CA TYR A 107 27.92 -1.10 5.73
C TYR A 107 28.68 -1.47 4.48
N THR A 108 29.57 -0.59 4.03
CA THR A 108 30.42 -0.83 2.87
C THR A 108 31.89 -0.77 3.31
N PHE A 109 32.62 -1.85 3.03
CA PHE A 109 34.05 -1.93 3.26
C PHE A 109 34.82 -1.92 1.94
N ASP A 110 35.76 -1.00 1.82
CA ASP A 110 36.70 -0.81 0.72
C ASP A 110 36.04 -0.74 -0.69
N ASN A 111 34.77 -0.32 -0.76
CA ASN A 111 33.91 -0.40 -1.95
C ASN A 111 33.77 -1.81 -2.56
N LYS A 112 34.21 -2.84 -1.85
CA LYS A 112 34.21 -4.24 -2.30
C LYS A 112 33.09 -5.03 -1.63
N TYR A 113 32.95 -4.94 -0.33
CA TYR A 113 32.00 -5.71 0.47
C TYR A 113 30.90 -4.81 0.97
N ILE A 114 29.65 -5.19 0.75
CA ILE A 114 28.49 -4.43 1.16
C ILE A 114 27.57 -5.37 1.95
N LEU A 115 27.30 -5.00 3.21
CA LEU A 115 26.34 -5.69 4.07
C LEU A 115 25.16 -4.75 4.31
N THR A 116 23.95 -5.24 4.09
CA THR A 116 22.70 -4.54 4.37
C THR A 116 21.90 -5.35 5.37
N ALA A 117 21.51 -4.75 6.48
CA ALA A 117 20.56 -5.32 7.43
C ALA A 117 19.35 -4.37 7.54
N THR A 118 18.15 -4.95 7.50
CA THR A 118 16.89 -4.19 7.63
C THR A 118 15.98 -4.92 8.59
N VAL A 119 15.31 -4.18 9.47
CA VAL A 119 14.23 -4.66 10.32
C VAL A 119 13.04 -3.73 10.12
N ARG A 120 11.88 -4.30 9.81
CA ARG A 120 10.61 -3.58 9.75
C ARG A 120 9.63 -4.19 10.73
N ARG A 121 8.97 -3.36 11.50
CA ARG A 121 7.87 -3.74 12.39
C ARG A 121 6.62 -3.01 11.92
N ASP A 122 5.59 -3.76 11.57
CA ASP A 122 4.30 -3.23 11.11
C ASP A 122 3.21 -3.60 12.10
N GLY A 123 2.38 -2.63 12.47
CA GLY A 123 1.18 -2.79 13.26
C GLY A 123 -0.04 -2.39 12.45
N VAL A 124 -1.08 -3.25 12.41
CA VAL A 124 -2.31 -3.01 11.65
C VAL A 124 -3.51 -3.14 12.58
N SER A 125 -4.36 -2.12 12.62
CA SER A 125 -5.53 -2.06 13.52
C SER A 125 -6.62 -3.10 13.21
N LYS A 126 -6.61 -3.69 12.01
CA LYS A 126 -7.58 -4.73 11.61
C LYS A 126 -7.34 -6.10 12.24
N PHE A 127 -6.15 -6.35 12.76
CA PHE A 127 -5.83 -7.64 13.38
C PHE A 127 -6.29 -7.70 14.84
N ALA A 128 -6.60 -8.91 15.31
CA ALA A 128 -6.99 -9.15 16.69
C ALA A 128 -5.95 -8.65 17.69
N ASN A 129 -6.36 -8.23 18.86
CA ASN A 129 -5.54 -7.54 19.86
C ASN A 129 -4.19 -8.19 20.20
N ASN A 130 -4.02 -9.51 19.99
CA ASN A 130 -2.78 -10.23 20.27
C ASN A 130 -1.85 -10.42 19.06
N ASN A 131 -2.29 -10.10 17.82
CA ASN A 131 -1.55 -10.32 16.57
C ASN A 131 -1.41 -9.07 15.70
N GLN A 132 -1.50 -7.90 16.30
CA GLN A 132 -1.48 -6.62 15.57
C GLN A 132 -0.11 -6.27 14.97
N TYR A 133 0.98 -6.87 15.48
CA TYR A 133 2.33 -6.52 15.07
C TYR A 133 3.06 -7.68 14.41
N GLY A 134 3.66 -7.41 13.26
CA GLY A 134 4.60 -8.29 12.57
C GLY A 134 6.00 -7.70 12.54
N VAL A 135 7.03 -8.54 12.63
CA VAL A 135 8.43 -8.13 12.50
C VAL A 135 9.04 -8.84 11.29
N PHE A 136 9.65 -8.08 10.39
CA PHE A 136 10.16 -8.55 9.11
C PHE A 136 11.65 -8.20 8.98
N PRO A 137 12.54 -9.10 9.40
CA PRO A 137 13.98 -8.93 9.24
C PRO A 137 14.43 -9.30 7.82
N SER A 138 15.47 -8.64 7.35
CA SER A 138 16.18 -9.01 6.12
C SER A 138 17.67 -8.69 6.20
N VAL A 139 18.48 -9.51 5.54
CA VAL A 139 19.93 -9.33 5.43
C VAL A 139 20.33 -9.59 3.99
N ALA A 140 21.21 -8.75 3.44
CA ALA A 140 21.77 -8.92 2.13
C ALA A 140 23.27 -8.64 2.14
N PHE A 141 24.02 -9.45 1.40
CA PHE A 141 25.46 -9.29 1.18
C PHE A 141 25.72 -9.10 -0.31
N ALA A 142 26.59 -8.16 -0.63
CA ALA A 142 27.08 -7.98 -1.98
C ALA A 142 28.59 -7.86 -2.01
N TRP A 143 29.22 -8.56 -2.96
CA TRP A 143 30.65 -8.51 -3.21
C TRP A 143 30.90 -7.95 -4.62
N ASN A 144 31.54 -6.79 -4.67
CA ASN A 144 32.02 -6.18 -5.91
C ASN A 144 33.39 -6.82 -6.28
N ALA A 145 33.34 -8.02 -6.82
CA ALA A 145 34.54 -8.78 -7.17
C ALA A 145 35.40 -8.07 -8.24
N GLY A 146 34.76 -7.29 -9.14
CA GLY A 146 35.47 -6.47 -10.10
C GLY A 146 36.41 -5.42 -9.51
N ASN A 147 36.24 -5.06 -8.21
CA ASN A 147 37.16 -4.16 -7.50
C ASN A 147 38.36 -4.89 -6.86
N GLU A 148 38.46 -6.22 -7.00
CA GLU A 148 39.58 -6.98 -6.50
C GLU A 148 40.73 -6.93 -7.51
N ARG A 149 41.98 -6.75 -7.03
CA ARG A 149 43.17 -6.61 -7.89
C ARG A 149 43.37 -7.82 -8.79
N PHE A 150 43.07 -9.04 -8.31
CA PHE A 150 43.24 -10.26 -9.08
C PHE A 150 42.22 -10.38 -10.22
N ILE A 151 41.00 -9.79 -10.06
CA ILE A 151 40.02 -9.74 -11.16
C ILE A 151 40.36 -8.63 -12.14
N GLN A 152 40.78 -7.46 -11.65
CA GLN A 152 41.23 -6.36 -12.55
C GLN A 152 42.40 -6.75 -13.44
N ASN A 153 43.34 -7.54 -12.92
CA ASN A 153 44.48 -8.00 -13.68
C ASN A 153 44.14 -8.98 -14.83
N LEU A 154 42.94 -9.57 -14.79
CA LEU A 154 42.46 -10.47 -15.87
C LEU A 154 41.99 -9.71 -17.11
N ASP A 155 41.64 -8.41 -16.94
CA ASP A 155 41.15 -7.51 -18.01
C ASP A 155 39.98 -8.09 -18.84
N ILE A 156 39.23 -9.04 -18.26
CA ILE A 156 38.12 -9.73 -18.94
C ILE A 156 36.78 -9.12 -18.57
N PHE A 157 36.65 -8.58 -17.31
CA PHE A 157 35.39 -8.10 -16.76
C PHE A 157 35.46 -6.60 -16.46
N GLU A 158 34.61 -5.82 -17.11
CA GLU A 158 34.43 -4.41 -16.80
C GLU A 158 33.78 -4.23 -15.39
N SER A 159 32.84 -5.10 -15.05
CA SER A 159 32.25 -5.17 -13.71
C SER A 159 31.81 -6.60 -13.34
N LEU A 160 32.15 -7.05 -12.14
CA LEU A 160 31.69 -8.34 -11.61
C LEU A 160 31.19 -8.15 -10.18
N LYS A 161 29.91 -8.51 -9.94
CA LYS A 161 29.27 -8.35 -8.65
C LYS A 161 28.40 -9.55 -8.28
N PHE A 162 28.66 -10.15 -7.14
CA PHE A 162 27.83 -11.21 -6.54
C PHE A 162 26.92 -10.60 -5.47
N ARG A 163 25.69 -11.12 -5.38
CA ARG A 163 24.71 -10.71 -4.38
C ARG A 163 24.00 -11.94 -3.83
N ALA A 164 23.80 -11.95 -2.52
CA ALA A 164 22.97 -12.92 -1.82
C ALA A 164 22.16 -12.20 -0.77
N GLY A 165 20.93 -12.61 -0.57
CA GLY A 165 20.04 -11.99 0.43
C GLY A 165 18.99 -12.96 0.93
N TRP A 166 18.59 -12.73 2.16
CA TRP A 166 17.48 -13.43 2.81
C TRP A 166 16.59 -12.39 3.50
N GLY A 167 15.30 -12.65 3.50
CA GLY A 167 14.34 -11.77 4.16
C GLY A 167 13.00 -12.44 4.39
N GLN A 168 12.33 -11.99 5.43
CA GLN A 168 10.96 -12.37 5.75
C GLN A 168 10.03 -11.24 5.33
N ILE A 169 8.93 -11.59 4.64
CA ILE A 169 7.92 -10.64 4.18
C ILE A 169 6.59 -11.01 4.83
N GLY A 170 5.88 -10.03 5.34
CA GLY A 170 4.50 -10.15 5.78
C GLY A 170 3.53 -9.63 4.73
N ASN A 171 2.39 -10.32 4.60
CA ASN A 171 1.27 -9.85 3.80
C ASN A 171 0.13 -9.46 4.76
N HIS A 172 -0.33 -8.21 4.69
CA HIS A 172 -1.48 -7.70 5.44
C HIS A 172 -2.71 -7.49 4.52
N GLY A 173 -2.65 -8.00 3.30
CA GLY A 173 -3.78 -8.06 2.37
C GLY A 173 -4.61 -9.33 2.62
N ILE A 174 -5.58 -9.25 3.51
CA ILE A 174 -6.71 -10.18 3.58
C ILE A 174 -7.95 -9.42 3.17
#